data_994266299ac97fed4160a52739d0ff0b
#
_entry.id   994266299ac97fed4160a52739d0ff0b
#
_cell.length_a   1.000
_cell.length_b   1.000
_cell.length_c   1.000
_cell.angle_alpha   90.00
_cell.angle_beta   90.00
_cell.angle_gamma   90.00
#
_symmetry.space_group_name_H-M   'P 1'
#
loop_
_entity.id
_entity.type
_entity.pdbx_description
1 polymer ?
#
loop_
_entity_poly.entity_id
_entity_poly.type
_entity_poly.pdbx_seq_one_letter_code
_entity_poly.pdbx_strand_id
1 'polypeptide(L)'
;MTSDAAKSVSARLAAAVAGHRLEFDADQTRAAERLDALAADLRAVSGGRPARGTPARGPPTPGFLDKLRSRVSWFPRGAESAASRGLYLWGGVGRGKTLLMDAFHASLGTVRSEREHFYRFMRAVHAELAAIKRRTDPLDLVAARIARRARVLCLDEFFVSDIADAMILAGLLQGLFHRGVVLVATSNTAPRDLYKEGLQRQRFVPAIELIEAHAEVLHLDGGIDYRLRQLERAPTYLDSNAPATAAALEQRFAALAGGDVAHDVTLQIEGRPLPARAVGADIAWFDFRALCAGPRSQNDYIDLARLYGTLFITDVPQFTPADDDAARRFIMLIDELYDRGVKIVVSAAALPAQLYRGERLQFEFERAASRLVEMQTQHYLAASHRG
;
A
#
# COMPACT_ATOMS: atom_id res chain seq x y z
N MET A 1 -27.88 -9.14 -3.84
CA MET A 1 -26.56 -8.62 -3.49
C MET A 1 -26.37 -8.25 -2.01
N THR A 2 -27.18 -8.76 -1.06
CA THR A 2 -27.16 -8.36 0.36
C THR A 2 -26.54 -9.39 1.31
N SER A 3 -26.10 -10.54 0.83
CA SER A 3 -25.59 -11.64 1.69
C SER A 3 -24.08 -11.57 1.96
N ASP A 4 -23.29 -10.89 1.15
CA ASP A 4 -21.82 -10.92 1.28
C ASP A 4 -21.25 -9.82 2.18
N ALA A 5 -21.89 -8.66 2.26
CA ALA A 5 -21.48 -7.55 3.13
C ALA A 5 -21.63 -7.84 4.65
N ALA A 6 -22.38 -8.89 5.00
CA ALA A 6 -22.61 -9.27 6.40
C ALA A 6 -21.58 -10.27 6.96
N LYS A 7 -20.68 -10.80 6.13
CA LYS A 7 -19.67 -11.75 6.62
C LYS A 7 -18.59 -11.04 7.40
N SER A 8 -18.21 -11.62 8.55
CA SER A 8 -17.10 -11.12 9.36
C SER A 8 -15.75 -11.25 8.64
N VAL A 9 -14.74 -10.54 9.10
CA VAL A 9 -13.35 -10.67 8.61
C VAL A 9 -12.90 -12.10 8.72
N SER A 10 -13.08 -12.71 9.89
CA SER A 10 -12.72 -14.12 10.15
C SER A 10 -13.44 -15.10 9.22
N ALA A 11 -14.73 -14.87 8.93
CA ALA A 11 -15.48 -15.72 8.01
C ALA A 11 -15.03 -15.57 6.56
N ARG A 12 -14.67 -14.36 6.13
CA ARG A 12 -14.11 -14.09 4.79
C ARG A 12 -12.76 -14.75 4.62
N LEU A 13 -11.92 -14.64 5.64
CA LEU A 13 -10.61 -15.30 5.66
C LEU A 13 -10.75 -16.83 5.63
N ALA A 14 -11.62 -17.39 6.44
CA ALA A 14 -11.89 -18.84 6.43
C ALA A 14 -12.35 -19.35 5.04
N ALA A 15 -13.16 -18.56 4.33
CA ALA A 15 -13.59 -18.89 2.98
C ALA A 15 -12.43 -18.81 1.97
N ALA A 16 -11.55 -17.82 2.09
CA ALA A 16 -10.35 -17.69 1.25
C ALA A 16 -9.36 -18.85 1.49
N VAL A 17 -9.25 -19.32 2.74
CA VAL A 17 -8.44 -20.48 3.12
C VAL A 17 -8.96 -21.78 2.55
N ALA A 18 -10.25 -22.01 2.64
CA ALA A 18 -10.88 -23.27 2.16
C ALA A 18 -10.59 -23.53 0.67
N GLY A 19 -10.43 -22.45 -0.12
CA GLY A 19 -10.08 -22.55 -1.54
C GLY A 19 -8.59 -22.77 -1.83
N HIS A 20 -7.66 -22.39 -0.93
CA HIS A 20 -6.22 -22.26 -1.25
C HIS A 20 -5.28 -23.04 -0.32
N ARG A 21 -5.78 -23.87 0.62
CA ARG A 21 -4.97 -24.60 1.62
C ARG A 21 -4.00 -23.68 2.39
N LEU A 22 -4.45 -22.50 2.78
CA LEU A 22 -3.72 -21.58 3.64
C LEU A 22 -4.01 -21.95 5.09
N GLU A 23 -3.03 -21.98 5.97
CA GLU A 23 -3.22 -22.08 7.42
C GLU A 23 -2.96 -20.72 8.04
N PHE A 24 -3.89 -20.21 8.85
CA PHE A 24 -3.65 -18.99 9.61
C PHE A 24 -2.86 -19.30 10.87
N ASP A 25 -1.90 -18.43 11.14
CA ASP A 25 -1.21 -18.43 12.42
C ASP A 25 -2.03 -17.70 13.51
N ALA A 26 -1.53 -17.79 14.75
CA ALA A 26 -2.19 -17.16 15.90
C ALA A 26 -2.26 -15.62 15.80
N ASP A 27 -1.25 -15.00 15.16
CA ASP A 27 -1.18 -13.53 15.03
C ASP A 27 -2.20 -13.04 14.00
N GLN A 28 -2.34 -13.76 12.87
CA GLN A 28 -3.35 -13.46 11.86
C GLN A 28 -4.77 -13.67 12.41
N THR A 29 -4.98 -14.72 13.18
CA THR A 29 -6.29 -14.99 13.84
C THR A 29 -6.63 -13.86 14.81
N ARG A 30 -5.70 -13.45 15.67
CA ARG A 30 -5.87 -12.34 16.60
C ARG A 30 -6.15 -11.01 15.87
N ALA A 31 -5.42 -10.74 14.79
CA ALA A 31 -5.66 -9.55 13.97
C ALA A 31 -7.06 -9.56 13.34
N ALA A 32 -7.51 -10.70 12.83
CA ALA A 32 -8.86 -10.86 12.27
C ALA A 32 -9.96 -10.61 13.31
N GLU A 33 -9.81 -11.15 14.52
CA GLU A 33 -10.74 -10.91 15.63
C GLU A 33 -10.80 -9.42 16.03
N ARG A 34 -9.65 -8.73 16.06
CA ARG A 34 -9.62 -7.30 16.35
C ARG A 34 -10.25 -6.47 15.24
N LEU A 35 -10.03 -6.83 14.00
CA LEU A 35 -10.67 -6.20 12.84
C LEU A 35 -12.19 -6.45 12.83
N ASP A 36 -12.65 -7.65 13.21
CA ASP A 36 -14.08 -7.95 13.36
C ASP A 36 -14.74 -7.10 14.42
N ALA A 37 -14.10 -6.96 15.59
CA ALA A 37 -14.60 -6.11 16.67
C ALA A 37 -14.68 -4.64 16.22
N LEU A 38 -13.63 -4.13 15.59
CA LEU A 38 -13.62 -2.76 15.05
C LEU A 38 -14.71 -2.54 14.00
N ALA A 39 -14.90 -3.48 13.06
CA ALA A 39 -15.95 -3.37 12.05
C ALA A 39 -17.36 -3.38 12.67
N ALA A 40 -17.59 -4.17 13.73
CA ALA A 40 -18.85 -4.19 14.45
C ALA A 40 -19.14 -2.84 15.14
N ASP A 41 -18.14 -2.28 15.82
CA ASP A 41 -18.26 -0.96 16.49
C ASP A 41 -18.58 0.15 15.47
N LEU A 42 -17.85 0.16 14.36
CA LEU A 42 -18.04 1.17 13.31
C LEU A 42 -19.44 1.09 12.67
N ARG A 43 -19.95 -0.11 12.45
CA ARG A 43 -21.31 -0.33 11.92
C ARG A 43 -22.38 0.09 12.93
N ALA A 44 -22.20 -0.23 14.23
CA ALA A 44 -23.14 0.14 15.27
C ALA A 44 -23.29 1.66 15.39
N VAL A 45 -22.18 2.41 15.31
CA VAL A 45 -22.21 3.88 15.36
C VAL A 45 -22.81 4.48 14.08
N SER A 46 -22.66 3.83 12.92
CA SER A 46 -23.21 4.31 11.63
C SER A 46 -24.72 4.03 11.50
N GLY A 47 -25.25 3.02 12.19
CA GLY A 47 -26.68 2.66 12.20
C GLY A 47 -27.53 3.45 13.24
N GLY A 48 -26.90 4.13 14.17
CA GLY A 48 -27.58 4.94 15.18
C GLY A 48 -27.99 6.31 14.61
N ARG A 49 -29.31 6.63 14.67
CA ARG A 49 -29.84 7.99 14.50
C ARG A 49 -29.05 8.93 15.42
N PRO A 50 -28.64 10.13 14.95
CA PRO A 50 -28.03 11.09 15.84
C PRO A 50 -29.02 11.40 16.98
N ALA A 51 -28.62 11.17 18.21
CA ALA A 51 -29.36 11.61 19.38
C ALA A 51 -29.57 13.13 19.22
N ARG A 52 -30.81 13.58 19.15
CA ARG A 52 -31.18 15.00 19.20
C ARG A 52 -30.67 15.53 20.55
N GLY A 53 -29.47 16.14 20.51
CA GLY A 53 -28.92 16.84 21.65
C GLY A 53 -29.81 18.04 21.98
N THR A 54 -30.33 18.06 23.16
CA THR A 54 -30.90 19.25 23.81
C THR A 54 -29.81 20.36 23.83
N PRO A 55 -30.14 21.61 23.51
CA PRO A 55 -29.16 22.69 23.49
C PRO A 55 -28.63 22.91 24.91
N ALA A 56 -27.36 22.59 25.12
CA ALA A 56 -26.65 22.90 26.36
C ALA A 56 -26.50 24.44 26.46
N ARG A 57 -26.88 24.98 27.61
CA ARG A 57 -26.64 26.36 28.03
C ARG A 57 -25.16 26.69 27.87
N GLY A 58 -24.88 27.85 27.28
CA GLY A 58 -23.54 28.35 27.02
C GLY A 58 -22.61 28.37 28.22
N PRO A 59 -21.32 28.20 28.03
CA PRO A 59 -20.33 28.21 29.08
C PRO A 59 -20.12 29.64 29.64
N PRO A 60 -19.77 29.78 30.95
CA PRO A 60 -19.39 31.06 31.51
C PRO A 60 -18.09 31.56 30.88
N THR A 61 -18.01 32.88 30.67
CA THR A 61 -16.84 33.57 30.11
C THR A 61 -15.59 33.36 30.97
N PRO A 62 -14.47 32.86 30.43
CA PRO A 62 -13.25 32.64 31.19
C PRO A 62 -12.52 33.98 31.46
N GLY A 63 -12.07 34.13 32.72
CA GLY A 63 -11.30 35.28 33.15
C GLY A 63 -9.89 35.36 32.55
N PHE A 64 -9.32 36.58 32.52
CA PHE A 64 -8.03 36.91 31.90
C PHE A 64 -6.83 36.07 32.38
N LEU A 65 -6.89 35.50 33.59
CA LEU A 65 -5.82 34.67 34.17
C LEU A 65 -5.77 33.21 33.63
N ASP A 66 -6.86 32.72 33.03
CA ASP A 66 -6.88 31.36 32.41
C ASP A 66 -6.15 31.31 31.08
N LYS A 67 -5.95 32.46 30.40
CA LYS A 67 -5.23 32.54 29.13
C LYS A 67 -3.71 32.37 29.26
N LEU A 68 -3.13 32.53 30.43
CA LEU A 68 -1.70 32.34 30.67
C LEU A 68 -1.33 30.90 31.06
N ARG A 69 -2.26 30.13 31.59
CA ARG A 69 -2.01 28.72 31.96
C ARG A 69 -2.19 27.71 30.83
N SER A 70 -2.78 28.11 29.70
CA SER A 70 -3.09 27.20 28.56
C SER A 70 -1.92 26.96 27.62
N ARG A 71 -0.73 27.47 27.89
CA ARG A 71 0.45 27.28 27.01
C ARG A 71 1.27 26.02 27.30
N VAL A 72 0.94 25.20 28.30
CA VAL A 72 1.73 24.02 28.70
C VAL A 72 0.89 22.75 28.85
N SER A 73 -0.42 22.77 28.60
CA SER A 73 -1.25 21.57 28.67
C SER A 73 -2.14 21.51 27.43
N TRP A 74 -1.62 21.00 26.33
CA TRP A 74 -2.31 20.83 25.04
C TRP A 74 -3.18 19.55 24.98
N PHE A 75 -3.61 19.02 26.11
CA PHE A 75 -4.58 17.93 26.15
C PHE A 75 -5.91 18.47 26.69
N PRO A 76 -6.93 18.72 25.84
CA PRO A 76 -8.29 18.91 26.36
C PRO A 76 -8.81 17.56 26.89
N ARG A 77 -8.80 17.38 28.18
CA ARG A 77 -9.65 16.39 28.88
C ARG A 77 -11.09 16.84 28.74
N GLY A 78 -11.81 16.28 27.76
CA GLY A 78 -13.24 16.58 27.66
C GLY A 78 -13.84 16.23 26.33
N ALA A 79 -14.38 15.04 26.26
CA ALA A 79 -15.25 14.36 25.31
C ALA A 79 -14.57 13.13 24.71
N GLU A 80 -14.26 12.16 25.56
CA GLU A 80 -14.17 10.76 25.13
C GLU A 80 -15.59 10.29 24.74
N SER A 81 -16.08 10.72 23.60
CA SER A 81 -16.89 9.83 22.78
C SER A 81 -15.94 8.69 22.48
N ALA A 82 -16.28 7.47 22.86
CA ALA A 82 -15.50 6.27 22.64
C ALA A 82 -15.27 6.08 21.12
N ALA A 83 -14.35 6.84 20.57
CA ALA A 83 -13.90 6.67 19.19
C ALA A 83 -13.15 5.35 19.18
N SER A 84 -13.66 4.38 18.43
CA SER A 84 -13.00 3.09 18.25
C SER A 84 -11.56 3.33 17.82
N ARG A 85 -10.59 2.78 18.57
CA ARG A 85 -9.18 2.84 18.16
C ARG A 85 -9.03 2.06 16.84
N GLY A 86 -8.29 2.64 15.90
CA GLY A 86 -7.93 1.95 14.67
C GLY A 86 -6.95 0.80 14.90
N LEU A 87 -6.41 0.25 13.81
CA LEU A 87 -5.37 -0.78 13.88
C LEU A 87 -4.19 -0.42 12.97
N TYR A 88 -2.99 -0.71 13.46
CA TYR A 88 -1.75 -0.65 12.69
C TYR A 88 -1.13 -2.05 12.65
N LEU A 89 -1.29 -2.73 11.52
CA LEU A 89 -0.80 -4.09 11.29
C LEU A 89 0.58 -4.02 10.65
N TRP A 90 1.61 -4.53 11.34
CA TRP A 90 2.95 -4.52 10.78
C TRP A 90 3.61 -5.88 10.84
N GLY A 91 4.61 -6.09 9.98
CA GLY A 91 5.35 -7.35 9.88
C GLY A 91 5.94 -7.55 8.49
N GLY A 92 6.71 -8.60 8.31
CA GLY A 92 7.36 -8.93 7.05
C GLY A 92 6.41 -9.07 5.86
N VAL A 93 6.97 -9.18 4.66
CA VAL A 93 6.22 -9.46 3.43
C VAL A 93 5.57 -10.84 3.52
N GLY A 94 4.43 -11.04 2.84
CA GLY A 94 3.74 -12.35 2.79
C GLY A 94 3.00 -12.76 4.06
N ARG A 95 2.91 -11.89 5.06
CA ARG A 95 2.23 -12.17 6.35
C ARG A 95 0.70 -11.99 6.32
N GLY A 96 0.11 -11.88 5.14
CA GLY A 96 -1.34 -11.78 5.00
C GLY A 96 -1.94 -10.41 5.35
N LYS A 97 -1.14 -9.35 5.55
CA LYS A 97 -1.61 -8.00 5.88
C LYS A 97 -2.64 -7.48 4.88
N THR A 98 -2.35 -7.61 3.60
CA THR A 98 -3.24 -7.18 2.51
C THR A 98 -4.55 -7.97 2.52
N LEU A 99 -4.50 -9.29 2.74
CA LEU A 99 -5.69 -10.14 2.82
C LEU A 99 -6.57 -9.76 4.02
N LEU A 100 -5.97 -9.47 5.17
CA LEU A 100 -6.67 -8.96 6.34
C LEU A 100 -7.34 -7.61 6.06
N MET A 101 -6.64 -6.71 5.38
CA MET A 101 -7.17 -5.40 4.97
C MET A 101 -8.33 -5.54 3.96
N ASP A 102 -8.20 -6.44 2.97
CA ASP A 102 -9.26 -6.75 2.00
C ASP A 102 -10.53 -7.23 2.72
N ALA A 103 -10.38 -8.22 3.59
CA ALA A 103 -11.49 -8.78 4.35
C ALA A 103 -12.14 -7.73 5.26
N PHE A 104 -11.33 -6.89 5.91
CA PHE A 104 -11.82 -5.81 6.77
C PHE A 104 -12.59 -4.76 5.97
N HIS A 105 -12.00 -4.21 4.90
CA HIS A 105 -12.65 -3.19 4.08
C HIS A 105 -13.98 -3.69 3.51
N ALA A 106 -14.00 -4.93 3.00
CA ALA A 106 -15.22 -5.56 2.51
C ALA A 106 -16.27 -5.81 3.62
N SER A 107 -15.87 -5.96 4.89
CA SER A 107 -16.77 -6.16 6.03
C SER A 107 -17.45 -4.88 6.51
N LEU A 108 -16.96 -3.70 6.15
CA LEU A 108 -17.48 -2.39 6.59
C LEU A 108 -18.88 -2.09 6.05
N GLY A 109 -19.27 -2.67 4.93
CA GLY A 109 -20.60 -2.51 4.34
C GLY A 109 -20.94 -1.07 3.97
N THR A 110 -21.88 -0.44 4.69
CA THR A 110 -22.32 0.94 4.43
C THR A 110 -21.51 2.02 5.15
N VAL A 111 -20.51 1.64 5.94
CA VAL A 111 -19.61 2.59 6.60
C VAL A 111 -18.79 3.30 5.54
N ARG A 112 -18.78 4.63 5.55
CA ARG A 112 -17.97 5.42 4.62
C ARG A 112 -16.49 5.13 4.86
N SER A 113 -15.84 4.47 3.93
CA SER A 113 -14.43 4.10 4.01
C SER A 113 -13.73 4.41 2.70
N GLU A 114 -12.48 4.83 2.80
CA GLU A 114 -11.57 4.94 1.66
C GLU A 114 -10.39 4.00 1.90
N ARG A 115 -9.95 3.32 0.84
CA ARG A 115 -8.79 2.45 0.86
C ARG A 115 -7.88 2.76 -0.32
N GLU A 116 -6.62 3.00 -0.01
CA GLU A 116 -5.58 3.21 -1.02
C GLU A 116 -4.18 2.98 -0.44
N HIS A 117 -3.18 2.87 -1.30
CA HIS A 117 -1.79 2.84 -0.90
C HIS A 117 -1.38 4.18 -0.29
N PHE A 118 -0.59 4.14 0.79
CA PHE A 118 -0.10 5.32 1.48
C PHE A 118 0.57 6.33 0.54
N TYR A 119 1.37 5.86 -0.41
CA TYR A 119 2.01 6.72 -1.40
C TYR A 119 1.00 7.49 -2.27
N ARG A 120 -0.06 6.83 -2.76
CA ARG A 120 -1.12 7.50 -3.54
C ARG A 120 -1.89 8.52 -2.70
N PHE A 121 -2.19 8.14 -1.46
CA PHE A 121 -2.84 9.03 -0.50
C PHE A 121 -2.00 10.30 -0.27
N MET A 122 -0.70 10.17 0.04
CA MET A 122 0.17 11.33 0.25
C MET A 122 0.30 12.19 -1.00
N ARG A 123 0.40 11.59 -2.17
CA ARG A 123 0.42 12.30 -3.44
C ARG A 123 -0.85 13.12 -3.68
N ALA A 124 -2.03 12.58 -3.36
CA ALA A 124 -3.31 13.31 -3.41
C ALA A 124 -3.33 14.46 -2.39
N VAL A 125 -2.83 14.25 -1.17
CA VAL A 125 -2.70 15.28 -0.13
C VAL A 125 -1.80 16.43 -0.61
N HIS A 126 -0.64 16.14 -1.19
CA HIS A 126 0.24 17.16 -1.75
C HIS A 126 -0.42 17.97 -2.88
N ALA A 127 -1.13 17.29 -3.77
CA ALA A 127 -1.86 17.94 -4.84
C ALA A 127 -2.96 18.89 -4.30
N GLU A 128 -3.72 18.43 -3.28
CA GLU A 128 -4.72 19.29 -2.61
C GLU A 128 -4.08 20.49 -1.92
N LEU A 129 -2.95 20.29 -1.22
CA LEU A 129 -2.20 21.38 -0.56
C LEU A 129 -1.69 22.41 -1.57
N ALA A 130 -1.14 21.98 -2.70
CA ALA A 130 -0.69 22.85 -3.76
C ALA A 130 -1.83 23.69 -4.39
N ALA A 131 -3.05 23.15 -4.43
CA ALA A 131 -4.23 23.84 -4.92
C ALA A 131 -4.80 24.88 -3.92
N ILE A 132 -4.47 24.77 -2.63
CA ILE A 132 -4.95 25.69 -1.59
C ILE A 132 -4.06 26.95 -1.56
N LYS A 133 -4.56 28.04 -2.12
CA LYS A 133 -3.84 29.34 -2.10
C LYS A 133 -4.23 30.15 -0.87
N ARG A 134 -3.22 30.70 -0.15
CA ARG A 134 -3.34 31.73 0.90
C ARG A 134 -4.39 31.47 1.99
N ARG A 135 -4.43 30.27 2.57
CA ARG A 135 -5.27 29.94 3.73
C ARG A 135 -4.42 29.72 4.98
N THR A 136 -4.93 30.19 6.11
CA THR A 136 -4.42 29.77 7.43
C THR A 136 -4.78 28.30 7.62
N ASP A 137 -3.80 27.45 7.93
CA ASP A 137 -3.97 26.01 8.18
C ASP A 137 -4.52 25.20 6.99
N PRO A 138 -3.76 25.03 5.91
CA PRO A 138 -4.18 24.24 4.76
C PRO A 138 -4.32 22.73 5.07
N LEU A 139 -3.54 22.18 6.03
CA LEU A 139 -3.63 20.77 6.42
C LEU A 139 -4.96 20.45 7.09
N ASP A 140 -5.47 21.34 7.93
CA ASP A 140 -6.78 21.18 8.57
C ASP A 140 -7.92 21.15 7.55
N LEU A 141 -7.83 21.95 6.49
CA LEU A 141 -8.78 21.92 5.39
C LEU A 141 -8.75 20.63 4.62
N VAL A 142 -7.57 20.06 4.34
CA VAL A 142 -7.43 18.76 3.68
C VAL A 142 -8.00 17.66 4.57
N ALA A 143 -7.64 17.64 5.86
CA ALA A 143 -8.20 16.69 6.83
C ALA A 143 -9.74 16.78 6.91
N ALA A 144 -10.30 17.98 6.87
CA ALA A 144 -11.75 18.18 6.86
C ALA A 144 -12.43 17.64 5.58
N ARG A 145 -11.76 17.72 4.43
CA ARG A 145 -12.27 17.15 3.18
C ARG A 145 -12.25 15.62 3.20
N ILE A 146 -11.16 15.02 3.68
CA ILE A 146 -11.04 13.58 3.84
C ILE A 146 -12.09 13.07 4.81
N ALA A 147 -12.25 13.68 6.00
CA ALA A 147 -13.22 13.28 7.01
C ALA A 147 -14.69 13.33 6.52
N ARG A 148 -14.99 14.16 5.53
CA ARG A 148 -16.32 14.17 4.90
C ARG A 148 -16.55 12.95 3.99
N ARG A 149 -15.50 12.44 3.34
CA ARG A 149 -15.57 11.29 2.44
C ARG A 149 -15.49 9.97 3.20
N ALA A 150 -14.56 9.89 4.15
CA ALA A 150 -14.25 8.68 4.88
C ALA A 150 -14.35 8.86 6.40
N ARG A 151 -15.03 7.91 7.06
CA ARG A 151 -14.97 7.70 8.50
C ARG A 151 -13.84 6.73 8.86
N VAL A 152 -13.54 5.82 7.95
CA VAL A 152 -12.45 4.86 8.07
C VAL A 152 -11.49 5.09 6.92
N LEU A 153 -10.23 5.31 7.23
CA LEU A 153 -9.15 5.42 6.27
C LEU A 153 -8.28 4.17 6.36
N CYS A 154 -8.30 3.36 5.31
CA CYS A 154 -7.49 2.17 5.15
C CYS A 154 -6.27 2.51 4.30
N LEU A 155 -5.07 2.46 4.87
CA LEU A 155 -3.84 2.76 4.16
C LEU A 155 -2.96 1.52 4.06
N ASP A 156 -2.78 1.03 2.84
CA ASP A 156 -1.87 -0.07 2.57
C ASP A 156 -0.44 0.44 2.41
N GLU A 157 0.52 -0.36 2.86
CA GLU A 157 1.95 -0.08 2.76
C GLU A 157 2.36 1.28 3.34
N PHE A 158 1.95 1.53 4.58
CA PHE A 158 2.30 2.75 5.28
C PHE A 158 3.81 2.81 5.51
N PHE A 159 4.49 3.60 4.69
CA PHE A 159 5.94 3.78 4.73
C PHE A 159 6.31 5.22 4.40
N VAL A 160 7.13 5.84 5.23
CA VAL A 160 7.55 7.24 5.08
C VAL A 160 9.03 7.29 4.76
N SER A 161 9.36 7.69 3.54
CA SER A 161 10.75 7.87 3.06
C SER A 161 11.05 9.32 2.69
N ASP A 162 10.02 10.09 2.34
CA ASP A 162 10.16 11.48 1.89
C ASP A 162 10.02 12.47 3.04
N ILE A 163 10.88 13.51 3.03
CA ILE A 163 10.84 14.55 4.06
C ILE A 163 9.57 15.41 3.98
N ALA A 164 9.02 15.64 2.79
CA ALA A 164 7.80 16.42 2.64
C ALA A 164 6.62 15.69 3.27
N ASP A 165 6.51 14.38 3.08
CA ASP A 165 5.51 13.54 3.75
C ASP A 165 5.67 13.59 5.27
N ALA A 166 6.90 13.38 5.75
CA ALA A 166 7.21 13.39 7.18
C ALA A 166 6.81 14.71 7.86
N MET A 167 7.00 15.85 7.19
CA MET A 167 6.72 17.16 7.77
C MET A 167 5.24 17.49 7.89
N ILE A 168 4.39 16.94 7.02
CA ILE A 168 2.95 17.27 7.01
C ILE A 168 2.11 16.20 7.73
N LEU A 169 2.63 14.98 7.89
CA LEU A 169 1.84 13.83 8.35
C LEU A 169 1.31 14.02 9.77
N ALA A 170 2.09 14.59 10.68
CA ALA A 170 1.64 14.86 12.05
C ALA A 170 0.41 15.79 12.08
N GLY A 171 0.45 16.91 11.37
CA GLY A 171 -0.68 17.84 11.29
C GLY A 171 -1.90 17.25 10.60
N LEU A 172 -1.68 16.45 9.55
CA LEU A 172 -2.75 15.76 8.84
C LEU A 172 -3.45 14.73 9.74
N LEU A 173 -2.69 13.85 10.40
CA LEU A 173 -3.23 12.84 11.30
C LEU A 173 -3.97 13.48 12.47
N GLN A 174 -3.42 14.54 13.07
CA GLN A 174 -4.09 15.30 14.13
C GLN A 174 -5.46 15.82 13.66
N GLY A 175 -5.52 16.43 12.47
CA GLY A 175 -6.77 16.93 11.90
C GLY A 175 -7.79 15.83 11.59
N LEU A 176 -7.35 14.65 11.15
CA LEU A 176 -8.19 13.48 10.89
C LEU A 176 -8.74 12.89 12.18
N PHE A 177 -7.90 12.63 13.18
CA PHE A 177 -8.30 12.04 14.46
C PHE A 177 -9.22 12.96 15.24
N HIS A 178 -8.97 14.27 15.22
CA HIS A 178 -9.86 15.26 15.84
C HIS A 178 -11.28 15.21 15.24
N ARG A 179 -11.41 14.78 13.99
CA ARG A 179 -12.71 14.61 13.28
C ARG A 179 -13.30 13.20 13.40
N GLY A 180 -12.67 12.34 14.19
CA GLY A 180 -13.14 10.98 14.43
C GLY A 180 -12.90 10.03 13.27
N VAL A 181 -11.95 10.32 12.38
CA VAL A 181 -11.52 9.36 11.36
C VAL A 181 -10.73 8.25 12.04
N VAL A 182 -11.08 7.01 11.73
CA VAL A 182 -10.39 5.82 12.23
C VAL A 182 -9.37 5.38 11.21
N LEU A 183 -8.11 5.23 11.62
CA LEU A 183 -7.02 4.75 10.77
C LEU A 183 -6.88 3.23 10.91
N VAL A 184 -6.89 2.52 9.79
CA VAL A 184 -6.41 1.14 9.69
C VAL A 184 -5.28 1.11 8.69
N ALA A 185 -4.09 0.72 9.12
CA ALA A 185 -2.90 0.75 8.27
C ALA A 185 -2.19 -0.59 8.25
N THR A 186 -1.61 -0.95 7.11
CA THR A 186 -0.65 -2.04 6.99
C THR A 186 0.74 -1.49 6.70
N SER A 187 1.78 -2.11 7.27
CA SER A 187 3.16 -1.70 7.08
C SER A 187 4.13 -2.88 7.18
N ASN A 188 5.31 -2.74 6.61
CA ASN A 188 6.42 -3.65 6.86
C ASN A 188 7.27 -3.20 8.07
N THR A 189 6.99 -2.02 8.62
CA THR A 189 7.80 -1.36 9.65
C THR A 189 6.92 -1.01 10.86
N ALA A 190 7.46 -1.21 12.07
CA ALA A 190 6.80 -0.74 13.29
C ALA A 190 6.68 0.78 13.31
N PRO A 191 5.65 1.38 13.96
CA PRO A 191 5.49 2.84 14.01
C PRO A 191 6.76 3.57 14.48
N ARG A 192 7.45 3.03 15.48
CA ARG A 192 8.67 3.61 16.05
C ARG A 192 9.87 3.60 15.09
N ASP A 193 9.87 2.71 14.13
CA ASP A 193 10.94 2.58 13.13
C ASP A 193 10.62 3.30 11.82
N LEU A 194 9.42 3.89 11.69
CA LEU A 194 9.09 4.74 10.56
C LEU A 194 10.04 5.93 10.48
N TYR A 195 10.53 6.22 9.29
CA TYR A 195 11.42 7.35 8.99
C TYR A 195 12.65 7.40 9.92
N LYS A 196 13.22 6.23 10.31
CA LYS A 196 14.25 6.08 11.35
C LYS A 196 15.53 6.86 11.05
N GLU A 197 15.99 6.86 9.81
CA GLU A 197 17.18 7.54 9.34
C GLU A 197 16.86 8.85 8.58
N GLY A 198 15.61 9.29 8.66
CA GLY A 198 15.13 10.43 7.92
C GLY A 198 15.63 11.77 8.48
N LEU A 199 15.85 12.73 7.57
CA LEU A 199 16.28 14.08 7.92
C LEU A 199 15.20 14.76 8.79
N GLN A 200 15.62 15.42 9.88
CA GLN A 200 14.72 16.06 10.85
C GLN A 200 13.68 15.12 11.48
N ARG A 201 14.03 13.86 11.72
CA ARG A 201 13.15 12.84 12.30
C ARG A 201 12.39 13.30 13.54
N GLN A 202 12.97 14.16 14.37
CA GLN A 202 12.28 14.68 15.57
C GLN A 202 10.95 15.40 15.26
N ARG A 203 10.81 15.98 14.07
CA ARG A 203 9.54 16.58 13.63
C ARG A 203 8.50 15.55 13.20
N PHE A 204 8.92 14.34 12.90
CA PHE A 204 8.05 13.22 12.56
C PHE A 204 7.57 12.43 13.79
N VAL A 205 8.31 12.46 14.90
CA VAL A 205 7.96 11.76 16.14
C VAL A 205 6.50 12.02 16.60
N PRO A 206 5.96 13.25 16.53
CA PRO A 206 4.56 13.48 16.87
C PRO A 206 3.56 12.68 16.01
N ALA A 207 3.88 12.37 14.74
CA ALA A 207 3.04 11.51 13.91
C ALA A 207 3.04 10.06 14.42
N ILE A 208 4.21 9.56 14.85
CA ILE A 208 4.33 8.23 15.47
C ILE A 208 3.48 8.16 16.74
N GLU A 209 3.61 9.15 17.63
CA GLU A 209 2.83 9.22 18.87
C GLU A 209 1.32 9.26 18.61
N LEU A 210 0.88 9.99 17.60
CA LEU A 210 -0.52 10.02 17.17
C LEU A 210 -1.00 8.65 16.68
N ILE A 211 -0.19 7.94 15.88
CA ILE A 211 -0.53 6.59 15.41
C ILE A 211 -0.68 5.66 16.62
N GLU A 212 0.31 5.63 17.53
CA GLU A 212 0.29 4.76 18.72
C GLU A 212 -0.86 5.10 19.70
N ALA A 213 -1.27 6.36 19.77
CA ALA A 213 -2.39 6.79 20.61
C ALA A 213 -3.76 6.38 20.03
N HIS A 214 -3.93 6.45 18.70
CA HIS A 214 -5.22 6.28 18.02
C HIS A 214 -5.39 4.94 17.32
N ALA A 215 -4.33 4.14 17.21
CA ALA A 215 -4.40 2.79 16.66
C ALA A 215 -3.79 1.77 17.64
N GLU A 216 -4.33 0.56 17.65
CA GLU A 216 -3.71 -0.58 18.28
C GLU A 216 -2.66 -1.15 17.34
N VAL A 217 -1.42 -1.29 17.81
CA VAL A 217 -0.30 -1.79 17.02
C VAL A 217 -0.20 -3.29 17.18
N LEU A 218 -0.40 -4.03 16.10
CA LEU A 218 -0.30 -5.49 16.07
C LEU A 218 0.85 -5.93 15.17
N HIS A 219 1.74 -6.73 15.74
CA HIS A 219 2.82 -7.38 15.01
C HIS A 219 2.34 -8.72 14.44
N LEU A 220 2.54 -8.93 13.16
CA LEU A 220 2.30 -10.19 12.46
C LEU A 220 3.65 -10.83 12.18
N ASP A 221 4.19 -11.57 13.15
CA ASP A 221 5.53 -12.18 13.08
C ASP A 221 5.45 -13.69 12.75
N GLY A 222 4.35 -14.32 13.13
CA GLY A 222 4.10 -15.74 12.87
C GLY A 222 3.86 -16.05 11.40
N GLY A 223 4.20 -17.25 11.01
CA GLY A 223 3.74 -17.85 9.78
C GLY A 223 4.72 -17.84 8.60
N ILE A 224 4.30 -18.55 7.61
CA ILE A 224 5.02 -18.85 6.38
C ILE A 224 4.75 -17.73 5.39
N ASP A 225 5.78 -17.18 4.77
CA ASP A 225 5.60 -16.30 3.62
C ASP A 225 5.03 -17.10 2.44
N TYR A 226 3.71 -17.02 2.27
CA TYR A 226 3.00 -17.74 1.21
C TYR A 226 3.38 -17.23 -0.18
N ARG A 227 3.68 -15.92 -0.34
CA ARG A 227 4.13 -15.37 -1.61
C ARG A 227 5.50 -15.91 -1.96
N LEU A 228 6.43 -15.90 -1.00
CA LEU A 228 7.77 -16.47 -1.19
C LEU A 228 7.67 -17.94 -1.61
N ARG A 229 6.89 -18.75 -0.89
CA ARG A 229 6.67 -20.16 -1.27
C ARG A 229 6.10 -20.34 -2.67
N GLN A 230 5.17 -19.48 -3.10
CA GLN A 230 4.62 -19.53 -4.44
C GLN A 230 5.65 -19.11 -5.49
N LEU A 231 6.49 -18.11 -5.18
CA LEU A 231 7.59 -17.68 -6.05
C LEU A 231 8.70 -18.73 -6.15
N GLU A 232 8.98 -19.46 -5.08
CA GLU A 232 9.99 -20.53 -5.04
C GLU A 232 9.55 -21.80 -5.76
N ARG A 233 8.26 -22.09 -5.84
CA ARG A 233 7.72 -23.33 -6.41
C ARG A 233 7.86 -23.46 -7.92
N ALA A 234 8.11 -22.36 -8.62
CA ALA A 234 8.20 -22.36 -10.07
C ALA A 234 9.15 -21.27 -10.57
N PRO A 235 9.78 -21.43 -11.74
CA PRO A 235 10.71 -20.43 -12.29
C PRO A 235 10.05 -19.05 -12.42
N THR A 236 10.73 -18.00 -12.01
CA THR A 236 10.27 -16.61 -12.18
C THR A 236 10.65 -16.03 -13.53
N TYR A 237 11.43 -16.77 -14.31
CA TYR A 237 11.82 -16.44 -15.68
C TYR A 237 11.40 -17.58 -16.61
N LEU A 238 10.55 -17.29 -17.59
CA LEU A 238 9.94 -18.25 -18.49
C LEU A 238 10.27 -17.93 -19.95
N ASP A 239 10.31 -18.97 -20.79
CA ASP A 239 10.41 -18.80 -22.24
C ASP A 239 9.04 -18.37 -22.80
N SER A 240 8.98 -17.18 -23.43
CA SER A 240 7.74 -16.68 -24.05
C SER A 240 7.28 -17.50 -25.24
N ASN A 241 8.17 -18.29 -25.87
CA ASN A 241 7.85 -19.10 -27.02
C ASN A 241 7.26 -20.49 -26.65
N ALA A 242 7.31 -20.87 -25.36
CA ALA A 242 6.77 -22.15 -24.93
C ALA A 242 5.23 -22.09 -24.85
N PRO A 243 4.50 -23.06 -25.45
CA PRO A 243 3.02 -23.01 -25.52
C PRO A 243 2.30 -22.95 -24.18
N ALA A 244 2.92 -23.49 -23.11
CA ALA A 244 2.33 -23.53 -21.79
C ALA A 244 2.55 -22.24 -20.97
N THR A 245 3.38 -21.29 -21.44
CA THR A 245 3.80 -20.12 -20.65
C THR A 245 2.64 -19.20 -20.32
N ALA A 246 1.72 -18.92 -21.23
CA ALA A 246 0.59 -18.04 -20.97
C ALA A 246 -0.31 -18.58 -19.86
N ALA A 247 -0.70 -19.85 -19.93
CA ALA A 247 -1.55 -20.48 -18.92
C ALA A 247 -0.84 -20.57 -17.54
N ALA A 248 0.47 -20.83 -17.53
CA ALA A 248 1.26 -20.87 -16.32
C ALA A 248 1.34 -19.48 -15.65
N LEU A 249 1.47 -18.42 -16.43
CA LEU A 249 1.47 -17.03 -15.93
C LEU A 249 0.12 -16.63 -15.32
N GLU A 250 -1.00 -16.95 -15.99
CA GLU A 250 -2.34 -16.67 -15.48
C GLU A 250 -2.61 -17.39 -14.17
N GLN A 251 -2.33 -18.68 -14.12
CA GLN A 251 -2.49 -19.48 -12.90
C GLN A 251 -1.64 -18.91 -11.76
N ARG A 252 -0.43 -18.50 -12.06
CA ARG A 252 0.51 -17.99 -11.09
C ARG A 252 0.13 -16.59 -10.60
N PHE A 253 -0.30 -15.72 -11.52
CA PHE A 253 -0.79 -14.39 -11.14
C PHE A 253 -1.99 -14.51 -10.18
N ALA A 254 -2.97 -15.34 -10.51
CA ALA A 254 -4.13 -15.58 -9.65
C ALA A 254 -3.74 -16.12 -8.27
N ALA A 255 -2.76 -17.03 -8.21
CA ALA A 255 -2.28 -17.60 -6.94
C ALA A 255 -1.54 -16.57 -6.07
N LEU A 256 -0.81 -15.63 -6.68
CA LEU A 256 -0.06 -14.58 -5.97
C LEU A 256 -0.91 -13.36 -5.61
N ALA A 257 -1.92 -13.04 -6.40
CA ALA A 257 -2.81 -11.90 -6.17
C ALA A 257 -3.67 -12.08 -4.90
N GLY A 258 -4.12 -13.29 -4.61
CA GLY A 258 -4.77 -13.68 -3.34
C GLY A 258 -6.08 -12.97 -3.00
N GLY A 259 -6.58 -12.06 -3.83
CA GLY A 259 -7.77 -11.22 -3.60
C GLY A 259 -8.43 -10.80 -4.90
N ASP A 260 -9.16 -9.69 -4.86
CA ASP A 260 -9.81 -9.12 -6.03
C ASP A 260 -8.77 -8.67 -7.08
N VAL A 261 -8.98 -9.12 -8.31
CA VAL A 261 -8.14 -8.78 -9.47
C VAL A 261 -8.99 -8.01 -10.47
N ALA A 262 -8.51 -6.84 -10.86
CA ALA A 262 -9.07 -6.08 -11.96
C ALA A 262 -8.28 -6.40 -13.24
N HIS A 263 -9.00 -6.75 -14.32
CA HIS A 263 -8.40 -7.06 -15.62
C HIS A 263 -8.56 -5.89 -16.59
N ASP A 264 -7.63 -5.78 -17.54
CA ASP A 264 -7.63 -4.76 -18.62
C ASP A 264 -7.76 -3.33 -18.08
N VAL A 265 -6.95 -3.02 -17.08
CA VAL A 265 -6.98 -1.72 -16.36
C VAL A 265 -6.00 -0.75 -17.00
N THR A 266 -6.42 0.51 -17.11
CA THR A 266 -5.49 1.60 -17.45
C THR A 266 -5.10 2.36 -16.17
N LEU A 267 -3.87 2.21 -15.75
CA LEU A 267 -3.31 2.96 -14.63
C LEU A 267 -2.88 4.37 -15.07
N GLN A 268 -2.86 5.31 -14.14
CA GLN A 268 -2.26 6.63 -14.34
C GLN A 268 -0.92 6.68 -13.59
N ILE A 269 0.18 6.63 -14.34
CA ILE A 269 1.54 6.70 -13.81
C ILE A 269 2.18 8.00 -14.31
N GLU A 270 2.65 8.85 -13.42
CA GLU A 270 3.18 10.19 -13.76
C GLU A 270 2.26 11.00 -14.71
N GLY A 271 0.93 10.89 -14.49
CA GLY A 271 -0.08 11.57 -15.31
C GLY A 271 -0.26 10.99 -16.72
N ARG A 272 0.33 9.83 -17.01
CA ARG A 272 0.26 9.17 -18.32
C ARG A 272 -0.47 7.82 -18.20
N PRO A 273 -1.31 7.45 -19.17
CA PRO A 273 -1.99 6.16 -19.16
C PRO A 273 -0.98 5.02 -19.36
N LEU A 274 -1.11 3.98 -18.55
CA LEU A 274 -0.34 2.73 -18.65
C LEU A 274 -1.31 1.56 -18.61
N PRO A 275 -1.52 0.86 -19.73
CA PRO A 275 -2.35 -0.33 -19.78
C PRO A 275 -1.70 -1.47 -19.01
N ALA A 276 -2.46 -2.14 -18.15
CA ALA A 276 -2.10 -3.34 -17.42
C ALA A 276 -3.07 -4.47 -17.75
N ARG A 277 -2.58 -5.68 -17.96
CA ARG A 277 -3.42 -6.89 -18.19
C ARG A 277 -4.23 -7.23 -16.95
N ALA A 278 -3.60 -7.12 -15.79
CA ALA A 278 -4.27 -7.38 -14.52
C ALA A 278 -3.59 -6.60 -13.38
N VAL A 279 -4.38 -6.24 -12.37
CA VAL A 279 -3.91 -5.52 -11.19
C VAL A 279 -4.60 -6.09 -9.96
N GLY A 280 -3.82 -6.50 -8.97
CA GLY A 280 -4.25 -6.81 -7.61
C GLY A 280 -3.76 -5.75 -6.62
N ALA A 281 -3.89 -6.01 -5.33
CA ALA A 281 -3.54 -5.04 -4.28
C ALA A 281 -2.05 -4.62 -4.32
N ASP A 282 -1.14 -5.58 -4.44
CA ASP A 282 0.32 -5.38 -4.41
C ASP A 282 1.02 -6.13 -5.57
N ILE A 283 0.28 -6.37 -6.65
CA ILE A 283 0.76 -7.10 -7.82
C ILE A 283 0.16 -6.50 -9.08
N ALA A 284 0.97 -6.35 -10.13
CA ALA A 284 0.48 -5.90 -11.43
C ALA A 284 1.13 -6.68 -12.57
N TRP A 285 0.41 -6.80 -13.67
CA TRP A 285 0.82 -7.52 -14.86
C TRP A 285 0.80 -6.60 -16.09
N PHE A 286 1.95 -6.50 -16.73
CA PHE A 286 2.13 -5.66 -17.89
C PHE A 286 2.74 -6.45 -19.06
N ASP A 287 2.38 -6.05 -20.26
CA ASP A 287 3.16 -6.40 -21.44
C ASP A 287 4.41 -5.54 -21.51
N PHE A 288 5.52 -6.12 -21.97
CA PHE A 288 6.75 -5.38 -22.25
C PHE A 288 6.50 -4.10 -23.05
N ARG A 289 5.64 -4.20 -24.08
CA ARG A 289 5.33 -3.05 -24.95
C ARG A 289 4.72 -1.87 -24.20
N ALA A 290 3.86 -2.12 -23.23
CA ALA A 290 3.26 -1.08 -22.39
C ALA A 290 4.31 -0.36 -21.56
N LEU A 291 5.30 -1.09 -21.04
CA LEU A 291 6.35 -0.56 -20.19
C LEU A 291 7.49 0.11 -20.95
N CYS A 292 7.94 -0.47 -22.09
CA CYS A 292 9.20 -0.10 -22.70
C CYS A 292 9.11 0.34 -24.17
N ALA A 293 8.03 0.07 -24.92
CA ALA A 293 7.95 0.48 -26.32
C ALA A 293 7.53 1.94 -26.51
N GLY A 294 6.85 2.55 -25.51
CA GLY A 294 6.41 3.95 -25.56
C GLY A 294 7.33 4.92 -24.80
N PRO A 295 7.00 6.21 -24.79
CA PRO A 295 7.78 7.25 -24.09
C PRO A 295 7.60 7.13 -22.57
N ARG A 296 8.42 6.32 -21.92
CA ARG A 296 8.51 6.15 -20.48
C ARG A 296 9.84 6.70 -19.97
N SER A 297 9.83 7.14 -18.72
CA SER A 297 11.00 7.68 -18.03
C SER A 297 11.28 6.88 -16.76
N GLN A 298 12.42 7.11 -16.16
CA GLN A 298 12.79 6.50 -14.88
C GLN A 298 11.73 6.76 -13.80
N ASN A 299 11.11 7.95 -13.76
CA ASN A 299 10.07 8.27 -12.77
C ASN A 299 8.84 7.33 -12.87
N ASP A 300 8.46 6.91 -14.09
CA ASP A 300 7.38 5.92 -14.24
C ASP A 300 7.73 4.60 -13.54
N TYR A 301 8.99 4.17 -13.62
CA TYR A 301 9.46 2.92 -13.03
C TYR A 301 9.63 3.04 -11.52
N ILE A 302 10.05 4.20 -11.02
CA ILE A 302 10.06 4.53 -9.58
C ILE A 302 8.63 4.43 -9.02
N ASP A 303 7.65 5.03 -9.70
CA ASP A 303 6.25 4.97 -9.28
C ASP A 303 5.72 3.53 -9.27
N LEU A 304 6.00 2.76 -10.34
CA LEU A 304 5.61 1.34 -10.39
C LEU A 304 6.25 0.52 -9.29
N ALA A 305 7.54 0.73 -9.06
CA ALA A 305 8.29 0.01 -8.03
C ALA A 305 7.86 0.39 -6.59
N ARG A 306 7.27 1.58 -6.40
CA ARG A 306 6.66 1.99 -5.12
C ARG A 306 5.26 1.42 -4.92
N LEU A 307 4.52 1.24 -6.01
CA LEU A 307 3.12 0.83 -5.97
C LEU A 307 2.93 -0.68 -5.87
N TYR A 308 3.90 -1.47 -6.33
CA TYR A 308 3.75 -2.92 -6.44
C TYR A 308 5.00 -3.66 -5.95
N GLY A 309 4.81 -4.55 -4.99
CA GLY A 309 5.87 -5.44 -4.53
C GLY A 309 6.16 -6.60 -5.48
N THR A 310 5.24 -6.89 -6.41
CA THR A 310 5.42 -7.93 -7.42
C THR A 310 4.94 -7.46 -8.80
N LEU A 311 5.79 -7.62 -9.82
CA LEU A 311 5.44 -7.31 -11.21
C LEU A 311 5.57 -8.53 -12.12
N PHE A 312 4.56 -8.74 -12.96
CA PHE A 312 4.61 -9.62 -14.11
C PHE A 312 4.93 -8.79 -15.36
N ILE A 313 5.95 -9.22 -16.09
CA ILE A 313 6.39 -8.56 -17.32
C ILE A 313 6.45 -9.61 -18.40
N THR A 314 5.55 -9.52 -19.38
CA THR A 314 5.43 -10.55 -20.43
C THR A 314 5.87 -10.05 -21.80
N ASP A 315 6.24 -11.01 -22.62
CA ASP A 315 6.59 -10.81 -24.02
C ASP A 315 7.82 -9.89 -24.20
N VAL A 316 8.83 -10.06 -23.34
CA VAL A 316 10.11 -9.35 -23.50
C VAL A 316 10.82 -9.90 -24.73
N PRO A 317 11.05 -9.08 -25.76
CA PRO A 317 11.69 -9.54 -26.98
C PRO A 317 13.19 -9.75 -26.79
N GLN A 318 13.81 -10.48 -27.69
CA GLN A 318 15.25 -10.39 -27.86
C GLN A 318 15.58 -9.08 -28.57
N PHE A 319 16.36 -8.21 -27.95
CA PHE A 319 16.69 -6.87 -28.46
C PHE A 319 17.77 -6.95 -29.55
N THR A 320 17.53 -6.22 -30.61
CA THR A 320 18.49 -5.95 -31.71
C THR A 320 18.97 -4.50 -31.61
N PRO A 321 19.97 -4.08 -32.39
CA PRO A 321 20.39 -2.67 -32.47
C PRO A 321 19.25 -1.69 -32.80
N ALA A 322 18.20 -2.14 -33.48
CA ALA A 322 17.02 -1.34 -33.80
C ALA A 322 16.15 -1.07 -32.55
N ASP A 323 16.32 -1.86 -31.50
CA ASP A 323 15.52 -1.79 -30.25
C ASP A 323 16.25 -1.08 -29.11
N ASP A 324 17.38 -0.41 -29.38
CA ASP A 324 18.24 0.21 -28.34
C ASP A 324 17.48 1.12 -27.38
N ASP A 325 16.49 1.88 -27.86
CA ASP A 325 15.69 2.76 -27.00
C ASP A 325 14.77 1.97 -26.06
N ALA A 326 14.20 0.87 -26.53
CA ALA A 326 13.39 -0.01 -25.69
C ALA A 326 14.26 -0.81 -24.71
N ALA A 327 15.44 -1.27 -25.17
CA ALA A 327 16.43 -1.93 -24.33
C ALA A 327 16.92 -1.01 -23.19
N ARG A 328 17.19 0.27 -23.47
CA ARG A 328 17.58 1.26 -22.45
C ARG A 328 16.47 1.45 -21.41
N ARG A 329 15.21 1.54 -21.84
CA ARG A 329 14.08 1.63 -20.90
C ARG A 329 13.92 0.36 -20.07
N PHE A 330 14.15 -0.81 -20.67
CA PHE A 330 14.12 -2.08 -19.93
C PHE A 330 15.24 -2.15 -18.89
N ILE A 331 16.46 -1.71 -19.21
CA ILE A 331 17.55 -1.61 -18.24
C ILE A 331 17.14 -0.72 -17.06
N MET A 332 16.62 0.49 -17.33
CA MET A 332 16.16 1.41 -16.28
C MET A 332 15.05 0.78 -15.42
N LEU A 333 14.10 0.08 -16.03
CA LEU A 333 13.04 -0.63 -15.32
C LEU A 333 13.63 -1.69 -14.37
N ILE A 334 14.51 -2.56 -14.87
CA ILE A 334 15.13 -3.61 -14.06
C ILE A 334 15.97 -3.01 -12.93
N ASP A 335 16.70 -1.93 -13.19
CA ASP A 335 17.50 -1.23 -12.18
C ASP A 335 16.61 -0.72 -11.03
N GLU A 336 15.51 -0.04 -11.33
CA GLU A 336 14.59 0.49 -10.30
C GLU A 336 13.88 -0.63 -9.52
N LEU A 337 13.43 -1.68 -10.20
CA LEU A 337 12.79 -2.82 -9.55
C LEU A 337 13.75 -3.57 -8.63
N TYR A 338 15.01 -3.77 -9.07
CA TYR A 338 16.05 -4.43 -8.29
C TYR A 338 16.39 -3.64 -7.03
N ASP A 339 16.66 -2.34 -7.15
CA ASP A 339 17.08 -1.49 -6.05
C ASP A 339 16.00 -1.38 -4.95
N ARG A 340 14.71 -1.54 -5.32
CA ARG A 340 13.58 -1.53 -4.38
C ARG A 340 13.12 -2.91 -3.92
N GLY A 341 13.80 -3.98 -4.36
CA GLY A 341 13.45 -5.34 -3.96
C GLY A 341 12.11 -5.84 -4.49
N VAL A 342 11.62 -5.27 -5.61
CA VAL A 342 10.39 -5.73 -6.28
C VAL A 342 10.61 -7.11 -6.87
N LYS A 343 9.67 -8.03 -6.64
CA LYS A 343 9.71 -9.37 -7.22
C LYS A 343 9.21 -9.32 -8.65
N ILE A 344 9.86 -10.06 -9.53
CA ILE A 344 9.43 -10.11 -10.94
C ILE A 344 9.15 -11.53 -11.38
N VAL A 345 8.14 -11.67 -12.23
CA VAL A 345 7.88 -12.86 -13.05
C VAL A 345 7.93 -12.42 -14.49
N VAL A 346 8.89 -12.94 -15.24
CA VAL A 346 9.18 -12.48 -16.59
C VAL A 346 8.96 -13.61 -17.60
N SER A 347 8.30 -13.32 -18.73
CA SER A 347 8.43 -14.16 -19.93
C SER A 347 9.21 -13.42 -21.01
N ALA A 348 10.20 -14.10 -21.60
CA ALA A 348 11.12 -13.49 -22.54
C ALA A 348 11.49 -14.45 -23.68
N ALA A 349 11.87 -13.88 -24.82
CA ALA A 349 12.22 -14.64 -26.03
C ALA A 349 13.61 -15.30 -25.97
N ALA A 350 14.43 -14.97 -24.97
CA ALA A 350 15.76 -15.55 -24.78
C ALA A 350 16.17 -15.50 -23.30
N LEU A 351 17.22 -16.23 -22.92
CA LEU A 351 17.80 -16.16 -21.58
C LEU A 351 18.37 -14.76 -21.29
N PRO A 352 18.47 -14.33 -20.02
CA PRO A 352 18.93 -12.98 -19.65
C PRO A 352 20.21 -12.54 -20.35
N ALA A 353 21.22 -13.40 -20.38
CA ALA A 353 22.51 -13.12 -21.04
C ALA A 353 22.43 -13.05 -22.59
N GLN A 354 21.34 -13.50 -23.18
CA GLN A 354 21.13 -13.55 -24.63
C GLN A 354 20.04 -12.58 -25.10
N LEU A 355 19.44 -11.80 -24.18
CA LEU A 355 18.35 -10.90 -24.53
C LEU A 355 18.78 -9.73 -25.41
N TYR A 356 20.02 -9.26 -25.30
CA TYR A 356 20.53 -8.15 -26.11
C TYR A 356 21.58 -8.64 -27.09
N ARG A 357 21.42 -8.28 -28.36
CA ARG A 357 22.30 -8.60 -29.45
C ARG A 357 22.97 -7.38 -30.11
N GLY A 358 22.83 -6.20 -29.47
CA GLY A 358 23.51 -4.99 -29.92
C GLY A 358 24.89 -4.84 -29.27
N GLU A 359 25.66 -3.85 -29.72
CA GLU A 359 26.97 -3.53 -29.15
C GLU A 359 26.89 -2.30 -28.23
N ARG A 360 26.00 -1.36 -28.56
CA ARG A 360 25.94 -0.02 -27.93
C ARG A 360 25.60 -0.02 -26.43
N LEU A 361 24.76 -0.94 -25.95
CA LEU A 361 24.32 -1.07 -24.57
C LEU A 361 24.82 -2.34 -23.90
N GLN A 362 25.86 -2.98 -24.47
CA GLN A 362 26.31 -4.30 -24.01
C GLN A 362 26.66 -4.30 -22.53
N PHE A 363 27.45 -3.33 -22.08
CA PHE A 363 27.88 -3.25 -20.68
C PHE A 363 26.71 -3.03 -19.71
N GLU A 364 25.83 -2.08 -20.01
CA GLU A 364 24.65 -1.79 -19.21
C GLU A 364 23.68 -2.98 -19.17
N PHE A 365 23.54 -3.66 -20.31
CA PHE A 365 22.67 -4.83 -20.41
C PHE A 365 23.23 -6.05 -19.69
N GLU A 366 24.54 -6.26 -19.67
CA GLU A 366 25.19 -7.31 -18.87
C GLU A 366 24.88 -7.14 -17.38
N ARG A 367 24.89 -5.90 -16.89
CA ARG A 367 24.49 -5.59 -15.50
C ARG A 367 23.02 -5.94 -15.27
N ALA A 368 22.12 -5.51 -16.16
CA ALA A 368 20.69 -5.82 -16.07
C ALA A 368 20.43 -7.33 -16.14
N ALA A 369 21.14 -8.06 -17.01
CA ALA A 369 21.07 -9.51 -17.11
C ALA A 369 21.52 -10.19 -15.79
N SER A 370 22.59 -9.71 -15.17
CA SER A 370 23.06 -10.21 -13.87
C SER A 370 22.01 -9.99 -12.77
N ARG A 371 21.38 -8.80 -12.74
CA ARG A 371 20.27 -8.49 -11.83
C ARG A 371 19.07 -9.41 -12.07
N LEU A 372 18.68 -9.63 -13.33
CA LEU A 372 17.62 -10.59 -13.68
C LEU A 372 17.88 -12.01 -13.17
N VAL A 373 19.13 -12.46 -13.19
CA VAL A 373 19.54 -13.75 -12.65
C VAL A 373 19.45 -13.73 -11.12
N GLU A 374 19.96 -12.70 -10.46
CA GLU A 374 19.92 -12.56 -9.02
C GLU A 374 18.49 -12.46 -8.48
N MET A 375 17.60 -11.74 -9.19
CA MET A 375 16.17 -11.60 -8.83
C MET A 375 15.41 -12.94 -8.81
N GLN A 376 15.96 -14.00 -9.38
CA GLN A 376 15.43 -15.36 -9.33
C GLN A 376 15.89 -16.14 -8.11
N THR A 377 16.90 -15.66 -7.38
CA THR A 377 17.47 -16.37 -6.23
C THR A 377 16.54 -16.32 -5.02
N GLN A 378 16.57 -17.37 -4.21
CA GLN A 378 15.81 -17.45 -2.97
C GLN A 378 16.16 -16.28 -2.04
N HIS A 379 17.42 -15.89 -1.98
CA HIS A 379 17.87 -14.74 -1.18
C HIS A 379 17.17 -13.44 -1.58
N TYR A 380 17.11 -13.15 -2.89
CA TYR A 380 16.43 -11.95 -3.39
C TYR A 380 14.90 -12.03 -3.21
N LEU A 381 14.31 -13.21 -3.46
CA LEU A 381 12.87 -13.42 -3.29
C LEU A 381 12.43 -13.23 -1.83
N ALA A 382 13.28 -13.58 -0.86
CA ALA A 382 13.02 -13.41 0.56
C ALA A 382 13.26 -11.97 1.08
N ALA A 383 13.97 -11.12 0.32
CA ALA A 383 14.24 -9.75 0.73
C ALA A 383 12.96 -8.90 0.78
N SER A 384 12.90 -7.94 1.70
CA SER A 384 11.76 -7.03 1.83
C SER A 384 11.66 -6.05 0.65
N HIS A 385 10.45 -5.75 0.21
CA HIS A 385 10.18 -4.64 -0.70
C HIS A 385 10.46 -3.32 0.01
N ARG A 386 11.10 -2.39 -0.70
CA ARG A 386 11.48 -1.06 -0.22
C ARG A 386 10.66 -0.03 -0.98
N GLY A 387 9.43 0.16 -0.60
CA GLY A 387 8.49 1.08 -1.25
C GLY A 387 8.93 2.56 -1.26
#